data_c37f77aa51899835530ded9e50a7c0c8
#
_entry.id   c37f77aa51899835530ded9e50a7c0c8
#
_cell.length_a   1.000
_cell.length_b   1.000
_cell.length_c   1.000
_cell.angle_alpha   90.00
_cell.angle_beta   90.00
_cell.angle_gamma   90.00
#
_symmetry.space_group_name_H-M   'P 1'
#
loop_
_entity.id
_entity.type
_entity.pdbx_description
1 polymer ?
#
loop_
_entity_poly.entity_id
_entity_poly.type
_entity_poly.pdbx_seq_one_letter_code
_entity_poly.pdbx_strand_id
1 'polypeptide(L)'
;GASAIVAADSVVQAEKRDSALALGIITLLGTIGIVIYPWIGRAGGMSDFLYGVWDGASLHEMAQVVAAGATFSKEATSVATVVKLTRITLLAPTVFFLAWRVRRQALRAADAGSVLTTASAKVSLVPWFLVVFVLIAALNSTGWLPEAFVKQAVRADNWLLCVGMAGVGLQTSFADLGRAGWTPIAAGAAQWLVLAAVSYGLAAALLQ
;
A
#
# COMPACT_ATOMS: atom_id res chain seq x y z
N GLY A 1 -2.18 1.42 0.35
CA GLY A 1 -1.07 2.20 0.85
C GLY A 1 -0.63 3.31 -0.10
N ALA A 2 0.44 4.01 0.24
CA ALA A 2 0.96 5.13 -0.54
C ALA A 2 1.16 4.79 -2.02
N SER A 3 1.78 3.65 -2.32
CA SER A 3 1.98 3.19 -3.70
C SER A 3 0.69 3.01 -4.48
N ALA A 4 -0.38 2.55 -3.82
CA ALA A 4 -1.68 2.37 -4.46
C ALA A 4 -2.36 3.71 -4.76
N ILE A 5 -2.23 4.69 -3.85
CA ILE A 5 -2.77 6.05 -4.07
C ILE A 5 -2.04 6.71 -5.24
N VAL A 6 -0.70 6.68 -5.25
CA VAL A 6 0.09 7.25 -6.35
C VAL A 6 -0.21 6.57 -7.69
N ALA A 7 -0.36 5.25 -7.69
CA ALA A 7 -0.72 4.50 -8.89
C ALA A 7 -2.14 4.82 -9.38
N ALA A 8 -3.11 4.92 -8.46
CA ALA A 8 -4.49 5.28 -8.78
C ALA A 8 -4.57 6.74 -9.26
N ASP A 9 -3.85 7.67 -8.63
CA ASP A 9 -3.79 9.08 -9.02
C ASP A 9 -3.30 9.27 -10.46
N SER A 10 -2.30 8.48 -10.88
CA SER A 10 -1.81 8.48 -12.26
C SER A 10 -2.89 8.10 -13.30
N VAL A 11 -3.93 7.39 -12.88
CA VAL A 11 -5.03 6.92 -13.73
C VAL A 11 -6.27 7.82 -13.63
N VAL A 12 -6.64 8.19 -12.39
CA VAL A 12 -7.88 8.93 -12.10
C VAL A 12 -7.68 10.44 -12.19
N GLN A 13 -6.41 10.91 -12.12
CA GLN A 13 -6.07 12.34 -12.14
C GLN A 13 -6.80 13.11 -11.01
N ALA A 14 -6.73 12.58 -9.79
CA ALA A 14 -7.31 13.24 -8.63
C ALA A 14 -6.64 14.58 -8.35
N GLU A 15 -7.31 15.45 -7.61
CA GLU A 15 -6.68 16.69 -7.15
C GLU A 15 -5.49 16.37 -6.24
N LYS A 16 -4.36 17.04 -6.45
CA LYS A 16 -3.13 16.83 -5.64
C LYS A 16 -3.38 16.96 -4.14
N ARG A 17 -4.33 17.82 -3.76
CA ARG A 17 -4.74 18.00 -2.38
C ARG A 17 -5.38 16.75 -1.79
N ASP A 18 -6.26 16.08 -2.54
CA ASP A 18 -6.96 14.89 -2.07
C ASP A 18 -6.02 13.70 -1.95
N SER A 19 -5.09 13.55 -2.90
CA SER A 19 -4.04 12.54 -2.83
C SER A 19 -3.11 12.76 -1.64
N ALA A 20 -2.71 13.99 -1.36
CA ALA A 20 -1.88 14.32 -0.20
C ALA A 20 -2.62 14.08 1.13
N LEU A 21 -3.90 14.43 1.19
CA LEU A 21 -4.77 14.16 2.34
C LEU A 21 -4.91 12.66 2.61
N ALA A 22 -5.21 11.88 1.57
CA ALA A 22 -5.33 10.43 1.68
C ALA A 22 -4.00 9.80 2.16
N LEU A 23 -2.86 10.24 1.63
CA LEU A 23 -1.54 9.83 2.09
C LEU A 23 -1.32 10.16 3.57
N GLY A 24 -1.62 11.37 3.99
CA GLY A 24 -1.49 11.79 5.40
C GLY A 24 -2.33 10.94 6.35
N ILE A 25 -3.58 10.64 5.99
CA ILE A 25 -4.49 9.82 6.79
C ILE A 25 -3.97 8.39 6.92
N ILE A 26 -3.57 7.73 5.84
CA ILE A 26 -3.08 6.35 5.90
C ILE A 26 -1.75 6.26 6.64
N THR A 27 -0.88 7.26 6.52
CA THR A 27 0.38 7.31 7.25
C THR A 27 0.13 7.47 8.75
N LEU A 28 -0.77 8.38 9.14
CA LEU A 28 -1.15 8.58 10.53
C LEU A 28 -1.75 7.32 11.16
N LEU A 29 -2.78 6.75 10.51
CA LEU A 29 -3.46 5.54 10.99
C LEU A 29 -2.51 4.34 11.04
N GLY A 30 -1.66 4.19 10.04
CA GLY A 30 -0.67 3.12 10.03
C GLY A 30 0.42 3.28 11.08
N THR A 31 0.82 4.52 11.42
CA THR A 31 1.75 4.79 12.52
C THR A 31 1.13 4.41 13.87
N ILE A 32 -0.14 4.71 14.06
CA ILE A 32 -0.91 4.23 15.22
C ILE A 32 -0.95 2.70 15.22
N GLY A 33 -1.11 2.09 14.04
CA GLY A 33 -1.10 0.65 13.84
C GLY A 33 0.19 -0.04 14.29
N ILE A 34 1.37 0.59 14.13
CA ILE A 34 2.66 0.02 14.59
C ILE A 34 2.62 -0.34 16.08
N VAL A 35 1.90 0.45 16.87
CA VAL A 35 1.79 0.22 18.32
C VAL A 35 0.61 -0.69 18.66
N ILE A 36 -0.55 -0.44 18.05
CA ILE A 36 -1.80 -1.14 18.40
C ILE A 36 -1.77 -2.61 17.96
N TYR A 37 -1.24 -2.93 16.77
CA TYR A 37 -1.26 -4.28 16.24
C TYR A 37 -0.49 -5.29 17.09
N PRO A 38 0.77 -5.04 17.49
CA PRO A 38 1.50 -5.96 18.37
C PRO A 38 0.82 -6.15 19.72
N TRP A 39 0.19 -5.09 20.24
CA TRP A 39 -0.55 -5.17 21.48
C TRP A 39 -1.78 -6.07 21.37
N ILE A 40 -2.60 -5.89 20.32
CA ILE A 40 -3.77 -6.75 20.05
C ILE A 40 -3.33 -8.19 19.81
N GLY A 41 -2.28 -8.40 18.99
CA GLY A 41 -1.79 -9.72 18.67
C GLY A 41 -1.34 -10.50 19.92
N ARG A 42 -0.63 -9.84 20.83
CA ARG A 42 -0.21 -10.45 22.10
C ARG A 42 -1.38 -10.70 23.04
N ALA A 43 -2.28 -9.71 23.18
CA ALA A 43 -3.46 -9.85 24.04
C ALA A 43 -4.40 -10.94 23.53
N GLY A 44 -4.49 -11.12 22.20
CA GLY A 44 -5.26 -12.18 21.57
C GLY A 44 -4.58 -13.54 21.49
N GLY A 45 -3.33 -13.67 21.96
CA GLY A 45 -2.58 -14.94 21.90
C GLY A 45 -2.32 -15.44 20.49
N MET A 46 -2.17 -14.53 19.52
CA MET A 46 -1.95 -14.91 18.13
C MET A 46 -0.59 -15.60 17.96
N SER A 47 -0.57 -16.64 17.09
CA SER A 47 0.69 -17.22 16.63
C SER A 47 1.46 -16.21 15.77
N ASP A 48 2.79 -16.36 15.68
CA ASP A 48 3.65 -15.52 14.84
C ASP A 48 3.17 -15.50 13.38
N PHE A 49 2.76 -16.65 12.87
CA PHE A 49 2.27 -16.81 11.52
C PHE A 49 0.95 -16.04 11.28
N LEU A 50 -0.05 -16.26 12.15
CA LEU A 50 -1.35 -15.58 12.06
C LEU A 50 -1.19 -14.07 12.19
N TYR A 51 -0.40 -13.61 13.16
CA TYR A 51 -0.10 -12.20 13.32
C TYR A 51 0.59 -11.62 12.08
N GLY A 52 1.60 -12.30 11.55
CA GLY A 52 2.31 -11.85 10.35
C GLY A 52 1.41 -11.74 9.13
N VAL A 53 0.50 -12.70 8.92
CA VAL A 53 -0.49 -12.65 7.84
C VAL A 53 -1.43 -11.46 8.04
N TRP A 54 -1.94 -11.26 9.25
CA TRP A 54 -2.84 -10.16 9.58
C TRP A 54 -2.18 -8.79 9.43
N ASP A 55 -0.97 -8.61 9.94
CA ASP A 55 -0.18 -7.39 9.84
C ASP A 55 0.10 -7.03 8.36
N GLY A 56 0.69 -7.95 7.60
CA GLY A 56 0.99 -7.75 6.19
C GLY A 56 -0.25 -7.51 5.32
N ALA A 57 -1.39 -8.13 5.68
CA ALA A 57 -2.65 -7.99 4.96
C ALA A 57 -3.38 -6.68 5.27
N SER A 58 -3.22 -6.06 6.44
CA SER A 58 -4.06 -4.95 6.87
C SER A 58 -3.33 -3.62 7.03
N LEU A 59 -2.07 -3.58 7.44
CA LEU A 59 -1.32 -2.33 7.48
C LEU A 59 -1.03 -1.79 6.07
N HIS A 60 -0.87 -0.47 5.97
CA HIS A 60 -0.88 0.21 4.68
C HIS A 60 0.48 0.33 4.02
N GLU A 61 1.56 0.55 4.78
CA GLU A 61 2.90 0.82 4.27
C GLU A 61 3.90 -0.26 4.69
N MET A 62 4.90 -0.49 3.83
CA MET A 62 5.90 -1.54 4.05
C MET A 62 6.69 -1.29 5.34
N ALA A 63 7.13 -0.05 5.56
CA ALA A 63 7.89 0.31 6.76
C ALA A 63 7.07 0.10 8.05
N GLN A 64 5.76 0.37 8.02
CA GLN A 64 4.85 0.14 9.15
C GLN A 64 4.70 -1.35 9.44
N VAL A 65 4.54 -2.18 8.41
CA VAL A 65 4.47 -3.65 8.52
C VAL A 65 5.75 -4.22 9.13
N VAL A 66 6.91 -3.80 8.61
CA VAL A 66 8.19 -4.26 9.16
C VAL A 66 8.37 -3.83 10.62
N ALA A 67 8.00 -2.59 10.96
CA ALA A 67 8.11 -2.07 12.32
C ALA A 67 7.17 -2.80 13.30
N ALA A 68 5.91 -3.02 12.91
CA ALA A 68 4.94 -3.74 13.73
C ALA A 68 5.33 -5.21 13.89
N GLY A 69 5.72 -5.87 12.81
CA GLY A 69 6.21 -7.25 12.81
C GLY A 69 7.43 -7.42 13.71
N ALA A 70 8.44 -6.54 13.57
CA ALA A 70 9.67 -6.58 14.37
C ALA A 70 9.40 -6.40 15.88
N THR A 71 8.36 -5.66 16.23
CA THR A 71 7.92 -5.52 17.61
C THR A 71 7.30 -6.81 18.14
N PHE A 72 6.70 -7.63 17.29
CA PHE A 72 6.05 -8.88 17.66
C PHE A 72 7.06 -10.05 17.70
N SER A 73 7.65 -10.42 16.54
CA SER A 73 8.70 -11.42 16.42
C SER A 73 9.43 -11.35 15.07
N LYS A 74 10.58 -12.02 14.94
CA LYS A 74 11.29 -12.14 13.66
C LYS A 74 10.51 -12.97 12.64
N GLU A 75 9.84 -14.00 13.06
CA GLU A 75 9.02 -14.86 12.22
C GLU A 75 7.82 -14.09 11.68
N ALA A 76 7.10 -13.41 12.55
CA ALA A 76 5.99 -12.53 12.16
C ALA A 76 6.41 -11.47 11.14
N THR A 77 7.59 -10.86 11.32
CA THR A 77 8.15 -9.88 10.36
C THR A 77 8.35 -10.50 8.98
N SER A 78 8.92 -11.71 8.92
CA SER A 78 9.15 -12.40 7.64
C SER A 78 7.84 -12.72 6.93
N VAL A 79 6.88 -13.27 7.65
CA VAL A 79 5.55 -13.59 7.11
C VAL A 79 4.83 -12.32 6.64
N ALA A 80 4.80 -11.28 7.47
CA ALA A 80 4.16 -10.00 7.15
C ALA A 80 4.76 -9.36 5.90
N THR A 81 6.08 -9.42 5.76
CA THR A 81 6.80 -8.93 4.59
C THR A 81 6.38 -9.65 3.31
N VAL A 82 6.33 -10.99 3.33
CA VAL A 82 5.92 -11.80 2.17
C VAL A 82 4.47 -11.50 1.78
N VAL A 83 3.56 -11.47 2.75
CA VAL A 83 2.15 -11.14 2.53
C VAL A 83 2.01 -9.74 1.92
N LYS A 84 2.75 -8.76 2.44
CA LYS A 84 2.73 -7.40 1.92
C LYS A 84 3.26 -7.31 0.50
N LEU A 85 4.36 -8.00 0.17
CA LEU A 85 4.90 -8.05 -1.19
C LEU A 85 3.90 -8.69 -2.16
N THR A 86 3.21 -9.75 -1.75
CA THR A 86 2.13 -10.35 -2.54
C THR A 86 1.02 -9.35 -2.84
N ARG A 87 0.58 -8.57 -1.85
CA ARG A 87 -0.40 -7.50 -2.07
C ARG A 87 0.10 -6.41 -3.04
N ILE A 88 1.37 -6.04 -2.95
CA ILE A 88 1.96 -5.06 -3.88
C ILE A 88 1.96 -5.62 -5.31
N THR A 89 2.26 -6.91 -5.49
CA THR A 89 2.20 -7.57 -6.79
C THR A 89 0.78 -7.53 -7.38
N LEU A 90 -0.25 -7.72 -6.55
CA LEU A 90 -1.66 -7.63 -6.97
C LEU A 90 -2.10 -6.20 -7.34
N LEU A 91 -1.32 -5.18 -7.02
CA LEU A 91 -1.57 -3.81 -7.49
C LEU A 91 -1.49 -3.72 -9.02
N ALA A 92 -0.61 -4.50 -9.65
CA ALA A 92 -0.44 -4.53 -11.10
C ALA A 92 -1.75 -4.78 -11.86
N PRO A 93 -2.40 -5.94 -11.67
CA PRO A 93 -3.65 -6.21 -12.37
C PRO A 93 -4.77 -5.24 -11.96
N THR A 94 -4.76 -4.75 -10.71
CA THR A 94 -5.77 -3.80 -10.23
C THR A 94 -5.68 -2.46 -10.97
N VAL A 95 -4.48 -1.90 -11.09
CA VAL A 95 -4.23 -0.64 -11.80
C VAL A 95 -4.51 -0.81 -13.29
N PHE A 96 -4.11 -1.94 -13.88
CA PHE A 96 -4.42 -2.25 -15.28
C PHE A 96 -5.93 -2.29 -15.52
N PHE A 97 -6.70 -2.96 -14.67
CA PHE A 97 -8.14 -3.03 -14.78
C PHE A 97 -8.81 -1.65 -14.61
N LEU A 98 -8.33 -0.85 -13.66
CA LEU A 98 -8.82 0.52 -13.45
C LEU A 98 -8.55 1.40 -14.68
N ALA A 99 -7.34 1.37 -15.20
CA ALA A 99 -6.96 2.12 -16.42
C ALA A 99 -7.79 1.70 -17.64
N TRP A 100 -8.03 0.39 -17.78
CA TRP A 100 -8.89 -0.14 -18.83
C TRP A 100 -10.34 0.34 -18.70
N ARG A 101 -10.90 0.34 -17.48
CA ARG A 101 -12.26 0.85 -17.23
C ARG A 101 -12.37 2.35 -17.56
N VAL A 102 -11.46 3.17 -17.06
CA VAL A 102 -11.43 4.62 -17.30
C VAL A 102 -11.35 4.90 -18.80
N ARG A 103 -10.44 4.22 -19.51
CA ARG A 103 -10.32 4.35 -20.96
C ARG A 103 -11.60 3.95 -21.69
N ARG A 104 -12.24 2.84 -21.28
CA ARG A 104 -13.48 2.36 -21.90
C ARG A 104 -14.65 3.34 -21.69
N GLN A 105 -14.72 3.98 -20.51
CA GLN A 105 -15.71 5.01 -20.24
C GLN A 105 -15.48 6.27 -21.09
N ALA A 106 -14.21 6.70 -21.22
CA ALA A 106 -13.85 7.84 -22.06
C ALA A 106 -14.21 7.62 -23.53
N LEU A 107 -13.95 6.43 -24.08
CA LEU A 107 -14.33 6.07 -25.45
C LEU A 107 -15.85 6.11 -25.65
N ARG A 108 -16.63 5.55 -24.74
CA ARG A 108 -18.10 5.59 -24.79
C ARG A 108 -18.65 7.00 -24.71
N ALA A 109 -18.05 7.88 -23.91
CA ALA A 109 -18.44 9.28 -23.81
C ALA A 109 -18.12 10.06 -25.10
N ALA A 110 -17.01 9.76 -25.76
CA ALA A 110 -16.65 10.33 -27.05
C ALA A 110 -17.63 9.91 -28.17
N ASP A 111 -18.05 8.65 -28.22
CA ASP A 111 -19.04 8.13 -29.15
C ASP A 111 -20.43 8.77 -28.91
N ALA A 112 -20.74 9.21 -27.70
CA ALA A 112 -21.98 9.89 -27.34
C ALA A 112 -21.96 11.40 -27.62
N GLY A 113 -20.94 11.95 -28.32
CA GLY A 113 -20.83 13.36 -28.68
C GLY A 113 -20.51 14.30 -27.53
N SER A 114 -20.14 13.78 -26.37
CA SER A 114 -19.68 14.58 -25.24
C SER A 114 -18.24 15.02 -25.46
N VAL A 115 -18.00 16.32 -25.54
CA VAL A 115 -16.65 16.92 -25.56
C VAL A 115 -16.04 16.77 -24.19
N LEU A 116 -15.69 15.54 -23.79
CA LEU A 116 -14.80 15.31 -22.65
C LEU A 116 -13.37 15.47 -23.16
N THR A 117 -12.71 16.43 -22.59
CA THR A 117 -11.36 16.88 -22.88
C THR A 117 -10.41 15.72 -23.18
N THR A 118 -9.69 15.84 -24.29
CA THR A 118 -8.64 14.95 -24.82
C THR A 118 -7.50 14.57 -23.84
N ALA A 119 -7.55 15.02 -22.61
CA ALA A 119 -6.60 14.66 -21.55
C ALA A 119 -6.68 13.17 -21.13
N SER A 120 -7.84 12.53 -21.30
CA SER A 120 -8.06 11.13 -20.88
C SER A 120 -7.43 10.08 -21.81
N ALA A 121 -6.95 10.46 -22.99
CA ALA A 121 -6.42 9.51 -23.97
C ALA A 121 -4.95 9.09 -23.73
N LYS A 122 -4.23 9.75 -22.81
CA LYS A 122 -2.80 9.50 -22.52
C LYS A 122 -2.53 8.71 -21.24
N VAL A 123 -3.54 8.06 -20.67
CA VAL A 123 -3.31 7.23 -19.49
C VAL A 123 -2.50 5.99 -19.90
N SER A 124 -1.27 5.90 -19.41
CA SER A 124 -0.44 4.71 -19.60
C SER A 124 -1.13 3.52 -18.94
N LEU A 125 -1.44 2.49 -19.73
CA LEU A 125 -2.11 1.27 -19.25
C LEU A 125 -1.25 0.49 -18.23
N VAL A 126 0.06 0.69 -18.29
CA VAL A 126 1.00 0.03 -17.38
C VAL A 126 1.98 1.07 -16.86
N PRO A 127 1.96 1.40 -15.56
CA PRO A 127 2.96 2.26 -14.96
C PRO A 127 4.35 1.63 -15.11
N TRP A 128 5.32 2.40 -15.58
CA TRP A 128 6.69 1.91 -15.85
C TRP A 128 7.36 1.26 -14.63
N PHE A 129 7.14 1.82 -13.44
CA PHE A 129 7.72 1.28 -12.20
C PHE A 129 7.25 -0.15 -11.91
N LEU A 130 6.03 -0.50 -12.34
CA LEU A 130 5.47 -1.83 -12.18
C LEU A 130 6.17 -2.87 -13.07
N VAL A 131 6.50 -2.47 -14.30
CA VAL A 131 7.30 -3.31 -15.22
C VAL A 131 8.67 -3.57 -14.61
N VAL A 132 9.34 -2.52 -14.12
CA VAL A 132 10.64 -2.63 -13.47
C VAL A 132 10.57 -3.53 -12.22
N PHE A 133 9.52 -3.38 -11.40
CA PHE A 133 9.30 -4.22 -10.22
C PHE A 133 9.18 -5.71 -10.60
N VAL A 134 8.36 -6.04 -11.60
CA VAL A 134 8.18 -7.43 -12.05
C VAL A 134 9.49 -7.99 -12.63
N LEU A 135 10.24 -7.19 -13.40
CA LEU A 135 11.52 -7.60 -13.96
C LEU A 135 12.57 -7.89 -12.87
N ILE A 136 12.67 -7.01 -11.86
CA ILE A 136 13.60 -7.20 -10.73
C ILE A 136 13.18 -8.43 -9.92
N ALA A 137 11.88 -8.61 -9.66
CA ALA A 137 11.37 -9.77 -8.94
C ALA A 137 11.66 -11.07 -9.69
N ALA A 138 11.44 -11.11 -11.00
CA ALA A 138 11.76 -12.25 -11.84
C ALA A 138 13.27 -12.54 -11.83
N LEU A 139 14.12 -11.52 -11.99
CA LEU A 139 15.56 -11.65 -11.95
C LEU A 139 16.06 -12.19 -10.60
N ASN A 140 15.49 -11.69 -9.50
CA ASN A 140 15.83 -12.19 -8.16
C ASN A 140 15.41 -13.66 -7.98
N SER A 141 14.27 -14.06 -8.56
CA SER A 141 13.76 -15.44 -8.50
C SER A 141 14.64 -16.44 -9.28
N THR A 142 15.44 -15.99 -10.24
CA THR A 142 16.38 -16.87 -10.97
C THR A 142 17.61 -17.27 -10.16
N GLY A 143 17.85 -16.62 -9.01
CA GLY A 143 19.04 -16.85 -8.20
C GLY A 143 20.35 -16.34 -8.81
N TRP A 144 20.29 -15.56 -9.90
CA TRP A 144 21.47 -15.01 -10.55
C TRP A 144 22.16 -13.90 -9.76
N LEU A 145 21.43 -13.28 -8.84
CA LEU A 145 21.97 -12.20 -8.02
C LEU A 145 22.81 -12.75 -6.86
N PRO A 146 24.10 -12.34 -6.73
CA PRO A 146 24.91 -12.75 -5.60
C PRO A 146 24.26 -12.32 -4.27
N GLU A 147 24.28 -13.19 -3.26
CA GLU A 147 23.70 -12.89 -1.94
C GLU A 147 24.24 -11.60 -1.33
N ALA A 148 25.53 -11.30 -1.54
CA ALA A 148 26.15 -10.08 -1.04
C ALA A 148 25.50 -8.83 -1.65
N PHE A 149 25.17 -8.87 -2.95
CA PHE A 149 24.48 -7.78 -3.63
C PHE A 149 23.05 -7.62 -3.10
N VAL A 150 22.31 -8.74 -2.95
CA VAL A 150 20.94 -8.72 -2.40
C VAL A 150 20.92 -8.14 -0.98
N LYS A 151 21.87 -8.56 -0.12
CA LYS A 151 22.00 -8.03 1.25
C LYS A 151 22.29 -6.51 1.27
N GLN A 152 23.14 -6.03 0.37
CA GLN A 152 23.40 -4.58 0.25
C GLN A 152 22.18 -3.83 -0.28
N ALA A 153 21.49 -4.37 -1.30
CA ALA A 153 20.27 -3.78 -1.84
C ALA A 153 19.17 -3.66 -0.79
N VAL A 154 18.95 -4.72 0.01
CA VAL A 154 17.99 -4.70 1.13
C VAL A 154 18.39 -3.67 2.19
N ARG A 155 19.69 -3.51 2.48
CA ARG A 155 20.15 -2.49 3.42
C ARG A 155 19.91 -1.08 2.88
N ALA A 156 20.17 -0.85 1.59
CA ALA A 156 19.89 0.42 0.94
C ALA A 156 18.37 0.70 0.91
N ASP A 157 17.55 -0.31 0.62
CA ASP A 157 16.09 -0.21 0.63
C ASP A 157 15.57 0.23 2.02
N ASN A 158 16.06 -0.36 3.10
CA ASN A 158 15.69 0.06 4.45
C ASN A 158 16.00 1.54 4.72
N TRP A 159 17.14 2.04 4.27
CA TRP A 159 17.46 3.47 4.37
C TRP A 159 16.55 4.34 3.50
N LEU A 160 16.27 3.90 2.27
CA LEU A 160 15.35 4.61 1.38
C LEU A 160 13.93 4.63 1.94
N LEU A 161 13.47 3.53 2.56
CA LEU A 161 12.19 3.49 3.26
C LEU A 161 12.15 4.49 4.42
N CYS A 162 13.19 4.56 5.25
CA CYS A 162 13.27 5.54 6.33
C CYS A 162 13.22 6.98 5.81
N VAL A 163 13.99 7.30 4.76
CA VAL A 163 14.00 8.63 4.14
C VAL A 163 12.64 8.94 3.50
N GLY A 164 12.06 7.97 2.79
CA GLY A 164 10.74 8.10 2.18
C GLY A 164 9.65 8.36 3.21
N MET A 165 9.65 7.61 4.32
CA MET A 165 8.69 7.80 5.42
C MET A 165 8.87 9.17 6.10
N ALA A 166 10.11 9.60 6.33
CA ALA A 166 10.39 10.93 6.85
C ALA A 166 9.87 12.02 5.89
N GLY A 167 10.08 11.85 4.58
CA GLY A 167 9.57 12.76 3.56
C GLY A 167 8.04 12.86 3.54
N VAL A 168 7.33 11.73 3.62
CA VAL A 168 5.87 11.71 3.71
C VAL A 168 5.40 12.34 5.03
N GLY A 169 6.08 12.06 6.15
CA GLY A 169 5.78 12.67 7.44
C GLY A 169 5.92 14.20 7.41
N LEU A 170 6.98 14.71 6.80
CA LEU A 170 7.22 16.16 6.65
C LEU A 170 6.21 16.83 5.71
N GLN A 171 5.69 16.13 4.72
CA GLN A 171 4.65 16.65 3.83
C GLN A 171 3.25 16.60 4.46
N THR A 172 3.07 15.82 5.52
CA THR A 172 1.79 15.70 6.20
C THR A 172 1.53 16.94 7.05
N SER A 173 0.68 17.83 6.56
CA SER A 173 0.27 19.04 7.29
C SER A 173 -0.89 18.71 8.25
N PHE A 174 -0.64 18.80 9.55
CA PHE A 174 -1.71 18.67 10.55
C PHE A 174 -2.78 19.77 10.39
N ALA A 175 -2.37 20.94 9.88
CA ALA A 175 -3.31 22.04 9.60
C ALA A 175 -4.26 21.66 8.45
N ASP A 176 -3.78 20.97 7.41
CA ASP A 176 -4.61 20.52 6.30
C ASP A 176 -5.52 19.36 6.71
N LEU A 177 -5.03 18.45 7.57
CA LEU A 177 -5.88 17.44 8.20
C LEU A 177 -7.02 18.07 9.01
N GLY A 178 -6.71 19.11 9.80
CA GLY A 178 -7.72 19.84 10.57
C GLY A 178 -8.74 20.58 9.69
N ARG A 179 -8.29 21.14 8.56
CA ARG A 179 -9.16 21.84 7.58
C ARG A 179 -10.02 20.89 6.75
N ALA A 180 -9.56 19.64 6.55
CA ALA A 180 -10.33 18.64 5.81
C ALA A 180 -11.57 18.17 6.55
N GLY A 181 -11.62 18.43 7.86
CA GLY A 181 -12.71 18.00 8.71
C GLY A 181 -12.60 16.53 9.14
N TRP A 182 -13.56 16.09 9.93
CA TRP A 182 -13.56 14.76 10.52
C TRP A 182 -13.93 13.65 9.53
N THR A 183 -14.68 13.96 8.47
CA THR A 183 -15.24 12.97 7.54
C THR A 183 -14.18 12.11 6.81
N PRO A 184 -13.10 12.68 6.22
CA PRO A 184 -12.07 11.87 5.57
C PRO A 184 -11.29 10.99 6.55
N ILE A 185 -11.04 11.49 7.77
CA ILE A 185 -10.35 10.74 8.83
C ILE A 185 -11.22 9.56 9.29
N ALA A 186 -12.50 9.81 9.52
CA ALA A 186 -13.46 8.77 9.91
C ALA A 186 -13.61 7.71 8.79
N ALA A 187 -13.68 8.13 7.54
CA ALA A 187 -13.74 7.22 6.39
C ALA A 187 -12.47 6.35 6.29
N GLY A 188 -11.29 6.95 6.44
CA GLY A 188 -10.02 6.22 6.46
C GLY A 188 -9.93 5.23 7.62
N ALA A 189 -10.34 5.65 8.83
CA ALA A 189 -10.38 4.78 10.00
C ALA A 189 -11.38 3.63 9.83
N ALA A 190 -12.57 3.89 9.33
CA ALA A 190 -13.58 2.86 9.06
C ALA A 190 -13.06 1.84 8.03
N GLN A 191 -12.47 2.32 6.93
CA GLN A 191 -11.86 1.45 5.92
C GLN A 191 -10.74 0.59 6.53
N TRP A 192 -9.88 1.17 7.35
CA TRP A 192 -8.79 0.44 8.01
C TRP A 192 -9.32 -0.62 8.97
N LEU A 193 -10.32 -0.29 9.81
CA LEU A 193 -10.94 -1.24 10.73
C LEU A 193 -11.62 -2.39 10.00
N VAL A 194 -12.37 -2.11 8.92
CA VAL A 194 -12.99 -3.15 8.08
C VAL A 194 -11.92 -4.04 7.48
N LEU A 195 -10.85 -3.46 6.93
CA LEU A 195 -9.75 -4.23 6.36
C LEU A 195 -9.06 -5.10 7.41
N ALA A 196 -8.83 -4.56 8.61
CA ALA A 196 -8.23 -5.30 9.73
C ALA A 196 -9.12 -6.46 10.18
N ALA A 197 -10.42 -6.23 10.31
CA ALA A 197 -11.38 -7.27 10.72
C ALA A 197 -11.52 -8.37 9.65
N VAL A 198 -11.67 -7.99 8.39
CA VAL A 198 -11.81 -8.95 7.28
C VAL A 198 -10.54 -9.77 7.10
N SER A 199 -9.36 -9.13 7.12
CA SER A 199 -8.09 -9.85 6.96
C SER A 199 -7.80 -10.78 8.14
N TYR A 200 -8.15 -10.38 9.37
CA TYR A 200 -8.07 -11.28 10.53
C TYR A 200 -9.03 -12.47 10.41
N GLY A 201 -10.29 -12.20 10.09
CA GLY A 201 -11.31 -13.24 9.94
C GLY A 201 -10.96 -14.26 8.86
N LEU A 202 -10.48 -13.79 7.70
CA LEU A 202 -10.02 -14.67 6.63
C LEU A 202 -8.76 -15.46 7.02
N ALA A 203 -7.78 -14.81 7.65
CA ALA A 203 -6.58 -15.49 8.11
C ALA A 203 -6.91 -16.55 9.16
N ALA A 204 -7.75 -16.23 10.14
CA ALA A 204 -8.17 -17.18 11.16
C ALA A 204 -8.96 -18.37 10.57
N ALA A 205 -9.84 -18.11 9.61
CA ALA A 205 -10.63 -19.18 8.97
C ALA A 205 -9.83 -20.11 8.04
N LEU A 206 -8.74 -19.59 7.44
CA LEU A 206 -7.93 -20.36 6.48
C LEU A 206 -6.73 -21.06 7.14
N LEU A 207 -6.31 -20.61 8.32
CA LEU A 207 -5.11 -21.08 9.00
C LEU A 207 -5.40 -21.89 10.28
N GLN A 208 -6.65 -22.07 10.64
CA GLN A 208 -7.13 -23.02 11.64
C GLN A 208 -7.58 -24.31 10.95
#